data_4827dace504b571ab9bf7a1e446ef183
#
_entry.id   4827dace504b571ab9bf7a1e446ef183
#
_cell.length_a   1.000
_cell.length_b   1.000
_cell.length_c   1.000
_cell.angle_alpha   90.00
_cell.angle_beta   90.00
_cell.angle_gamma   90.00
#
_symmetry.space_group_name_H-M   'P 1'
#
loop_
_entity.id
_entity.type
_entity.pdbx_description
1 polymer ?
#
loop_
_entity_poly.entity_id
_entity_poly.type
_entity_poly.pdbx_seq_one_letter_code
_entity_poly.pdbx_strand_id
1 'polypeptide(L)'
;MSDVNDELDGSPILEEVLGDALGKLKVFHVKLAAEGEPRGLIGPRDVGIIWERHILNSAAIVPFIREATAKRQFKTVADIGSGGGFPGIVAAACLPDHQFTLVEPMERRIEW
;
A
#
# COMPACT_ATOMS: atom_id res chain seq x y z
N MET A 1 -14.03 -19.84 1.58
CA MET A 1 -13.26 -19.22 0.50
C MET A 1 -14.00 -17.98 0.02
N SER A 2 -13.30 -16.91 -0.08
CA SER A 2 -13.91 -15.67 -0.56
C SER A 2 -13.77 -15.59 -2.09
N ASP A 3 -14.90 -15.46 -2.78
CA ASP A 3 -14.94 -15.24 -4.24
C ASP A 3 -15.13 -13.76 -4.54
N VAL A 4 -14.86 -12.89 -3.55
CA VAL A 4 -15.01 -11.45 -3.71
C VAL A 4 -13.90 -10.94 -4.60
N ASN A 5 -14.28 -10.40 -5.75
CA ASN A 5 -13.37 -9.72 -6.66
C ASN A 5 -13.39 -8.22 -6.34
N ASP A 6 -12.22 -7.60 -6.41
CA ASP A 6 -12.12 -6.16 -6.25
C ASP A 6 -12.73 -5.47 -7.48
N GLU A 7 -13.50 -4.42 -7.25
CA GLU A 7 -14.17 -3.67 -8.30
C GLU A 7 -13.24 -3.12 -9.37
N LEU A 8 -11.99 -2.82 -8.99
CA LEU A 8 -11.00 -2.25 -9.92
C LEU A 8 -10.04 -3.28 -10.51
N ASP A 9 -10.23 -4.58 -10.23
CA ASP A 9 -9.39 -5.62 -10.83
C ASP A 9 -9.39 -5.50 -12.35
N GLY A 10 -8.18 -5.37 -12.93
CA GLY A 10 -8.03 -5.23 -14.37
C GLY A 10 -8.37 -3.86 -14.94
N SER A 11 -8.71 -2.88 -14.08
CA SER A 11 -9.01 -1.53 -14.54
C SER A 11 -7.75 -0.81 -15.07
N PRO A 12 -7.86 -0.12 -16.21
CA PRO A 12 -6.74 0.68 -16.74
C PRO A 12 -6.24 1.77 -15.80
N ILE A 13 -7.07 2.24 -14.88
CA ILE A 13 -6.67 3.28 -13.94
C ILE A 13 -5.54 2.82 -13.02
N LEU A 14 -5.44 1.52 -12.73
CA LEU A 14 -4.38 0.98 -11.89
C LEU A 14 -3.00 1.21 -12.53
N GLU A 15 -2.89 0.92 -13.82
CA GLU A 15 -1.64 1.15 -14.54
C GLU A 15 -1.35 2.64 -14.70
N GLU A 16 -2.38 3.42 -14.99
CA GLU A 16 -2.25 4.88 -15.14
C GLU A 16 -1.73 5.55 -13.88
N VAL A 17 -2.24 5.17 -12.71
CA VAL A 17 -1.85 5.78 -11.44
C VAL A 17 -0.58 5.17 -10.86
N LEU A 18 -0.46 3.84 -10.91
CA LEU A 18 0.62 3.11 -10.22
C LEU A 18 1.83 2.81 -11.12
N GLY A 19 1.64 2.79 -12.43
CA GLY A 19 2.72 2.57 -13.38
C GLY A 19 3.54 1.32 -13.07
N ASP A 20 4.85 1.47 -12.95
CA ASP A 20 5.77 0.36 -12.72
C ASP A 20 5.58 -0.32 -11.35
N ALA A 21 4.93 0.35 -10.41
CA ALA A 21 4.65 -0.22 -9.10
C ALA A 21 3.51 -1.24 -9.13
N LEU A 22 2.71 -1.26 -10.19
CA LEU A 22 1.52 -2.10 -10.27
C LEU A 22 1.83 -3.58 -10.05
N GLY A 23 2.90 -4.09 -10.64
CA GLY A 23 3.28 -5.50 -10.50
C GLY A 23 3.48 -5.92 -9.05
N LYS A 24 4.23 -5.12 -8.28
CA LYS A 24 4.49 -5.37 -6.86
C LYS A 24 3.20 -5.21 -6.04
N LEU A 25 2.39 -4.23 -6.38
CA LEU A 25 1.16 -3.95 -5.65
C LEU A 25 0.06 -4.98 -5.94
N LYS A 26 0.10 -5.65 -7.09
CA LYS A 26 -0.78 -6.80 -7.33
C LYS A 26 -0.48 -7.94 -6.37
N VAL A 27 0.79 -8.22 -6.10
CA VAL A 27 1.19 -9.24 -5.13
C VAL A 27 0.71 -8.86 -3.73
N PHE A 28 0.89 -7.61 -3.35
CA PHE A 28 0.42 -7.08 -2.07
C PHE A 28 -1.10 -7.19 -1.95
N HIS A 29 -1.82 -6.84 -3.01
CA HIS A 29 -3.29 -6.93 -3.05
C HIS A 29 -3.77 -8.36 -2.82
N VAL A 30 -3.18 -9.33 -3.51
CA VAL A 30 -3.54 -10.75 -3.35
C VAL A 30 -3.35 -11.19 -1.91
N LYS A 31 -2.22 -10.86 -1.32
CA LYS A 31 -1.93 -11.21 0.06
C LYS A 31 -2.89 -10.53 1.04
N LEU A 32 -3.16 -9.26 0.83
CA LEU A 32 -4.07 -8.50 1.70
C LEU A 32 -5.51 -9.02 1.58
N ALA A 33 -5.95 -9.38 0.39
CA ALA A 33 -7.28 -9.94 0.17
C ALA A 33 -7.43 -11.29 0.88
N ALA A 34 -6.37 -12.10 0.91
CA ALA A 34 -6.41 -13.42 1.53
C ALA A 34 -6.27 -13.36 3.06
N GLU A 35 -5.41 -12.50 3.58
CA GLU A 35 -4.99 -12.51 4.98
C GLU A 35 -5.34 -11.26 5.78
N GLY A 36 -5.72 -10.18 5.11
CA GLY A 36 -5.90 -8.87 5.76
C GLY A 36 -6.99 -8.87 6.82
N GLU A 37 -8.15 -9.43 6.53
CA GLU A 37 -9.25 -9.50 7.48
C GLU A 37 -8.93 -10.40 8.68
N PRO A 38 -8.47 -11.66 8.48
CA PRO A 38 -8.10 -12.53 9.60
C PRO A 38 -7.03 -11.94 10.51
N ARG A 39 -6.11 -11.16 9.96
CA ARG A 39 -5.05 -10.51 10.74
C ARG A 39 -5.45 -9.17 11.34
N GLY A 40 -6.69 -8.71 11.09
CA GLY A 40 -7.17 -7.43 11.58
C GLY A 40 -6.53 -6.22 10.92
N LEU A 41 -6.04 -6.37 9.69
CA LEU A 41 -5.39 -5.28 8.93
C LEU A 41 -6.40 -4.46 8.15
N ILE A 42 -7.49 -5.09 7.71
CA ILE A 42 -8.60 -4.44 7.02
C ILE A 42 -9.92 -4.99 7.55
N GLY A 43 -10.99 -4.24 7.36
CA GLY A 43 -12.33 -4.68 7.73
C GLY A 43 -12.95 -5.61 6.67
N PRO A 44 -14.01 -6.37 7.04
CA PRO A 44 -14.64 -7.29 6.11
C PRO A 44 -15.28 -6.60 4.90
N ARG A 45 -15.67 -5.35 5.06
CA ARG A 45 -16.26 -4.57 3.96
C ARG A 45 -15.24 -4.07 2.95
N ASP A 46 -13.96 -4.13 3.31
CA ASP A 46 -12.89 -3.54 2.48
C ASP A 46 -12.33 -4.53 1.47
N VAL A 47 -12.59 -5.83 1.63
CA VAL A 47 -11.99 -6.87 0.78
C VAL A 47 -12.29 -6.65 -0.71
N GLY A 48 -13.50 -6.18 -1.03
CA GLY A 48 -13.90 -5.91 -2.42
C GLY A 48 -13.47 -4.56 -2.96
N ILE A 49 -12.82 -3.70 -2.16
CA ILE A 49 -12.45 -2.34 -2.54
C ILE A 49 -11.03 -1.98 -2.07
N ILE A 50 -10.13 -2.97 -2.01
CA ILE A 50 -8.76 -2.76 -1.56
C ILE A 50 -8.02 -1.79 -2.48
N TRP A 51 -8.18 -1.94 -3.81
CA TRP A 51 -7.52 -1.05 -4.75
C TRP A 51 -7.86 0.42 -4.51
N GLU A 52 -9.14 0.73 -4.42
CA GLU A 52 -9.59 2.10 -4.24
C GLU A 52 -9.29 2.63 -2.84
N ARG A 53 -9.75 1.90 -1.83
CA ARG A 53 -9.74 2.41 -0.45
C ARG A 53 -8.36 2.39 0.20
N HIS A 54 -7.57 1.37 -0.10
CA HIS A 54 -6.28 1.20 0.56
C HIS A 54 -5.10 1.52 -0.34
N ILE A 55 -5.06 0.99 -1.55
CA ILE A 55 -3.88 1.15 -2.41
C ILE A 55 -3.86 2.50 -3.12
N LEU A 56 -4.90 2.83 -3.89
CA LEU A 56 -4.92 4.11 -4.60
C LEU A 56 -4.98 5.29 -3.64
N ASN A 57 -5.72 5.15 -2.55
CA ASN A 57 -5.78 6.19 -1.53
C ASN A 57 -4.42 6.43 -0.90
N SER A 58 -3.67 5.37 -0.61
CA SER A 58 -2.30 5.48 -0.09
C SER A 58 -1.35 6.08 -1.11
N ALA A 59 -1.49 5.72 -2.38
CA ALA A 59 -0.65 6.24 -3.46
C ALA A 59 -0.83 7.75 -3.67
N ALA A 60 -1.93 8.32 -3.22
CA ALA A 60 -2.20 9.76 -3.34
C ALA A 60 -1.16 10.63 -2.62
N ILE A 61 -0.45 10.07 -1.62
CA ILE A 61 0.59 10.81 -0.88
C ILE A 61 1.92 10.87 -1.66
N VAL A 62 2.11 10.01 -2.66
CA VAL A 62 3.40 9.87 -3.36
C VAL A 62 3.91 11.19 -3.97
N PRO A 63 3.09 12.00 -4.68
CA PRO A 63 3.56 13.27 -5.21
C PRO A 63 4.07 14.23 -4.13
N PHE A 64 3.43 14.21 -2.96
CA PHE A 64 3.83 15.07 -1.83
C PHE A 64 5.15 14.62 -1.22
N ILE A 65 5.39 13.32 -1.11
CA ILE A 65 6.67 12.79 -0.64
C ILE A 65 7.77 13.13 -1.64
N ARG A 66 7.51 12.97 -2.92
CA ARG A 66 8.48 13.27 -3.98
C ARG A 66 8.89 14.74 -3.93
N GLU A 67 7.93 15.64 -3.76
CA GLU A 67 8.19 17.07 -3.63
C GLU A 67 8.99 17.38 -2.35
N ALA A 68 8.60 16.81 -1.22
CA ALA A 68 9.25 17.04 0.06
C ALA A 68 10.69 16.55 0.10
N THR A 69 11.04 15.53 -0.69
CA THR A 69 12.38 14.93 -0.71
C THR A 69 13.23 15.35 -1.92
N ALA A 70 12.67 16.13 -2.84
CA ALA A 70 13.31 16.43 -4.13
C ALA A 70 14.70 17.02 -4.01
N LYS A 71 14.95 17.84 -2.99
CA LYS A 71 16.24 18.52 -2.77
C LYS A 71 17.09 17.87 -1.68
N ARG A 72 16.66 16.73 -1.16
CA ARG A 72 17.40 16.05 -0.10
C ARG A 72 18.45 15.09 -0.70
N GLN A 73 19.62 15.05 -0.05
CA GLN A 73 20.67 14.10 -0.41
C GLN A 73 20.22 12.66 -0.10
N PHE A 74 19.58 12.46 1.05
CA PHE A 74 19.05 11.16 1.45
C PHE A 74 17.52 11.23 1.45
N LYS A 75 16.91 10.34 0.68
CA LYS A 75 15.45 10.29 0.55
C LYS A 75 14.89 9.24 1.50
N THR A 76 14.78 9.61 2.77
CA THR A 76 14.29 8.73 3.82
C THR A 76 12.91 9.17 4.29
N VAL A 77 12.05 8.17 4.55
CA VAL A 77 10.67 8.39 4.97
C VAL A 77 10.36 7.41 6.11
N ALA A 78 9.69 7.88 7.14
CA ALA A 78 9.20 7.02 8.22
C ALA A 78 7.68 7.03 8.23
N ASP A 79 7.08 5.86 8.34
CA ASP A 79 5.63 5.68 8.51
C ASP A 79 5.39 5.19 9.93
N ILE A 80 4.85 6.05 10.77
CA ILE A 80 4.57 5.76 12.18
C ILE A 80 3.15 5.20 12.31
N GLY A 81 3.04 4.01 12.92
CA GLY A 81 1.74 3.35 13.05
C GLY A 81 1.27 2.74 11.72
N SER A 82 2.18 2.07 11.02
CA SER A 82 1.92 1.60 9.64
C SER A 82 0.76 0.60 9.52
N GLY A 83 0.42 -0.11 10.59
CA GLY A 83 -0.68 -1.07 10.56
C GLY A 83 -0.49 -2.16 9.50
N GLY A 84 -1.40 -2.23 8.52
CA GLY A 84 -1.33 -3.14 7.39
C GLY A 84 -0.31 -2.75 6.32
N GLY A 85 0.44 -1.66 6.55
CA GLY A 85 1.43 -1.15 5.61
C GLY A 85 0.95 0.07 4.85
N PHE A 86 -0.02 0.80 5.37
CA PHE A 86 -0.61 1.97 4.72
C PHE A 86 -0.23 3.27 5.43
N PRO A 87 0.25 4.28 4.72
CA PRO A 87 0.56 4.28 3.29
C PRO A 87 1.95 3.74 2.93
N GLY A 88 2.76 3.37 3.92
CA GLY A 88 4.19 3.10 3.77
C GLY A 88 4.56 2.09 2.68
N ILE A 89 3.96 0.90 2.68
CA ILE A 89 4.29 -0.15 1.70
C ILE A 89 3.92 0.32 0.28
N VAL A 90 2.76 0.95 0.12
CA VAL A 90 2.30 1.44 -1.19
C VAL A 90 3.24 2.54 -1.69
N ALA A 91 3.56 3.51 -0.83
CA ALA A 91 4.45 4.60 -1.19
C ALA A 91 5.86 4.09 -1.52
N ALA A 92 6.37 3.11 -0.77
CA ALA A 92 7.67 2.52 -1.03
C ALA A 92 7.72 1.82 -2.39
N ALA A 93 6.65 1.12 -2.78
CA ALA A 93 6.56 0.49 -4.09
C ALA A 93 6.60 1.52 -5.23
N CYS A 94 5.98 2.68 -5.01
CA CYS A 94 5.93 3.76 -6.00
C CYS A 94 7.21 4.60 -6.04
N LEU A 95 8.04 4.55 -4.99
CA LEU A 95 9.25 5.37 -4.84
C LEU A 95 10.46 4.46 -4.54
N PRO A 96 10.92 3.68 -5.53
CA PRO A 96 11.99 2.70 -5.30
C PRO A 96 13.35 3.31 -4.93
N ASP A 97 13.53 4.61 -5.20
CA ASP A 97 14.76 5.35 -4.85
C ASP A 97 14.72 5.93 -3.43
N HIS A 98 13.63 5.70 -2.68
CA HIS A 98 13.49 6.15 -1.30
C HIS A 98 13.68 5.00 -0.34
N GLN A 99 14.19 5.33 0.86
CA GLN A 99 14.31 4.37 1.96
C GLN A 99 13.17 4.60 2.94
N PHE A 100 12.33 3.59 3.10
CA PHE A 100 11.18 3.65 4.01
C PHE A 100 11.44 2.83 5.27
N THR A 101 11.04 3.39 6.41
CA THR A 101 11.02 2.70 7.69
C THR A 101 9.59 2.71 8.20
N LEU A 102 9.03 1.52 8.42
CA LEU A 102 7.69 1.37 8.96
C LEU A 102 7.78 1.03 10.44
N VAL A 103 7.07 1.80 11.26
CA VAL A 103 7.06 1.63 12.71
C VAL A 103 5.65 1.22 13.14
N GLU A 104 5.53 0.02 13.70
CA GLU A 104 4.27 -0.54 14.15
C GLU A 104 4.46 -1.27 15.48
N PRO A 105 3.78 -0.83 16.57
CA PRO A 105 3.95 -1.45 17.88
C PRO A 105 3.20 -2.78 18.04
N MET A 106 2.22 -3.08 17.17
CA MET A 106 1.46 -4.33 17.28
C MET A 106 2.21 -5.48 16.60
N GLU A 107 2.67 -6.44 17.40
CA GLU A 107 3.47 -7.56 16.95
C GLU A 107 2.86 -8.32 15.77
N ARG A 108 1.57 -8.62 15.82
CA ARG A 108 0.89 -9.35 14.75
C ARG A 108 0.92 -8.62 13.41
N ARG A 109 1.06 -7.28 13.42
CA ARG A 109 1.16 -6.48 12.22
C ARG A 109 2.59 -6.39 11.72
N ILE A 110 3.56 -6.46 12.62
CA ILE A 110 4.98 -6.51 12.27
C ILE A 110 5.29 -7.79 11.51
N GLU A 111 4.69 -8.90 11.91
CA GLU A 111 4.86 -10.21 11.27
C GLU A 111 4.27 -10.26 9.86
N TRP A 112 3.37 -9.38 9.57
CA TRP A 112 2.73 -9.26 8.26
C TRP A 112 3.72 -8.97 7.15
#